data_85b43153a3200b8cb433e23245c150a3
#
_entry.id   85b43153a3200b8cb433e23245c150a3
#
_cell.length_a   1.000
_cell.length_b   1.000
_cell.length_c   1.000
_cell.angle_alpha   90.00
_cell.angle_beta   90.00
_cell.angle_gamma   90.00
#
_symmetry.space_group_name_H-M   'P 1'
#
loop_
_entity.id
_entity.type
_entity.pdbx_description
1 polymer ?
#
loop_
_entity_poly.entity_id
_entity_poly.type
_entity_poly.pdbx_seq_one_letter_code
_entity_poly.pdbx_strand_id
1 'polypeptide(L)'
;MSLITCEDLAFAYDGVTVLSHLNFKVEQGDYLCILGENGAGKSTLMKGLLGLKKPSAGNVAFGEDLRAKEIGYLPQQTPVQKDFPASVQEVVLSGCLSGMGMRPFYGKKEKARADRNMEALEITDLKDRCYRDLSGGQQQRVLLARALCATGKVILLDEPVAGLDPLVTINMYRLIERINKEMGITVIMVSHDMQAATKYASHILHLGEDRQLFFGTCEEYRHTAAFHTFMDGEKAVHIWKKAAGKEKKPRAANPEPETKREEQEKEVQQ
;
A
#
# COMPACT_ATOMS: atom_id res chain seq x y z
N MET A 1 -10.37 19.76 -12.22
CA MET A 1 -11.64 19.06 -12.53
C MET A 1 -11.76 17.89 -11.56
N SER A 2 -12.84 17.87 -10.75
CA SER A 2 -12.99 16.85 -9.70
C SER A 2 -13.24 15.48 -10.32
N LEU A 3 -12.43 14.50 -9.94
CA LEU A 3 -12.59 13.10 -10.37
C LEU A 3 -13.42 12.29 -9.38
N ILE A 4 -13.29 12.60 -8.08
CA ILE A 4 -14.04 11.94 -7.00
C ILE A 4 -14.42 13.00 -5.99
N THR A 5 -15.69 13.03 -5.59
CA THR A 5 -16.20 13.89 -4.53
C THR A 5 -16.95 13.02 -3.51
N CYS A 6 -16.60 13.15 -2.24
CA CYS A 6 -17.24 12.49 -1.13
C CYS A 6 -17.91 13.52 -0.25
N GLU A 7 -19.23 13.38 -0.03
CA GLU A 7 -20.06 14.31 0.74
C GLU A 7 -20.76 13.56 1.85
N ASP A 8 -20.47 13.95 3.08
CA ASP A 8 -21.00 13.38 4.33
C ASP A 8 -21.01 11.84 4.34
N LEU A 9 -19.94 11.27 3.76
CA LEU A 9 -19.84 9.85 3.48
C LEU A 9 -19.65 9.04 4.76
N ALA A 10 -20.44 7.97 4.91
CA ALA A 10 -20.36 7.06 6.04
C ALA A 10 -20.39 5.60 5.58
N PHE A 11 -19.74 4.72 6.36
CA PHE A 11 -19.78 3.27 6.17
C PHE A 11 -20.05 2.56 7.49
N ALA A 12 -20.88 1.54 7.44
CA ALA A 12 -21.19 0.68 8.58
C ALA A 12 -21.11 -0.81 8.19
N TYR A 13 -20.83 -1.68 9.17
CA TYR A 13 -20.94 -3.13 9.09
C TYR A 13 -21.87 -3.60 10.23
N ASP A 14 -22.88 -4.36 9.89
CA ASP A 14 -23.84 -4.95 10.84
C ASP A 14 -24.39 -3.93 11.85
N GLY A 15 -24.69 -2.71 11.34
CA GLY A 15 -25.19 -1.60 12.16
C GLY A 15 -24.14 -0.82 12.95
N VAL A 16 -22.89 -1.25 12.94
CA VAL A 16 -21.76 -0.54 13.59
C VAL A 16 -21.10 0.40 12.59
N THR A 17 -21.10 1.70 12.89
CA THR A 17 -20.40 2.70 12.07
C THR A 17 -18.90 2.54 12.18
N VAL A 18 -18.24 2.45 11.03
CA VAL A 18 -16.77 2.35 10.91
C VAL A 18 -16.17 3.67 10.48
N LEU A 19 -16.89 4.42 9.65
CA LEU A 19 -16.49 5.75 9.18
C LEU A 19 -17.72 6.62 9.06
N SER A 20 -17.62 7.89 9.43
CA SER A 20 -18.68 8.88 9.33
C SER A 20 -18.14 10.26 8.95
N HIS A 21 -19.04 11.08 8.40
CA HIS A 21 -18.80 12.48 8.07
C HIS A 21 -17.54 12.75 7.24
N LEU A 22 -17.24 11.86 6.27
CA LEU A 22 -16.12 12.07 5.38
C LEU A 22 -16.50 13.08 4.29
N ASN A 23 -15.73 14.16 4.21
CA ASN A 23 -15.88 15.21 3.22
C ASN A 23 -14.54 15.53 2.57
N PHE A 24 -14.36 15.10 1.33
CA PHE A 24 -13.13 15.37 0.57
C PHE A 24 -13.36 15.26 -0.92
N LYS A 25 -12.47 15.85 -1.69
CA LYS A 25 -12.45 15.78 -3.15
C LYS A 25 -11.08 15.40 -3.66
N VAL A 26 -11.07 14.74 -4.81
CA VAL A 26 -9.84 14.38 -5.53
C VAL A 26 -9.92 14.97 -6.92
N GLU A 27 -8.97 15.79 -7.28
CA GLU A 27 -8.88 16.40 -8.59
C GLU A 27 -7.92 15.63 -9.50
N GLN A 28 -8.02 15.86 -10.80
CA GLN A 28 -7.11 15.24 -11.76
C GLN A 28 -5.67 15.69 -11.50
N GLY A 29 -4.76 14.72 -11.42
CA GLY A 29 -3.35 14.95 -11.12
C GLY A 29 -3.01 15.00 -9.63
N ASP A 30 -4.00 14.93 -8.73
CA ASP A 30 -3.72 14.87 -7.31
C ASP A 30 -2.93 13.60 -6.94
N TYR A 31 -2.11 13.75 -5.91
CA TYR A 31 -1.56 12.64 -5.14
C TYR A 31 -2.12 12.75 -3.72
N LEU A 32 -3.24 12.06 -3.47
CA LEU A 32 -3.86 11.99 -2.15
C LEU A 32 -3.26 10.85 -1.33
N CYS A 33 -2.75 11.14 -0.15
CA CYS A 33 -2.35 10.12 0.81
C CYS A 33 -3.36 10.02 1.95
N ILE A 34 -3.88 8.79 2.18
CA ILE A 34 -4.80 8.46 3.26
C ILE A 34 -3.98 7.92 4.43
N LEU A 35 -3.95 8.65 5.53
CA LEU A 35 -3.28 8.33 6.77
C LEU A 35 -4.29 7.89 7.85
N GLY A 36 -3.81 7.22 8.87
CA GLY A 36 -4.59 6.84 10.06
C GLY A 36 -4.07 5.55 10.68
N GLU A 37 -4.44 5.31 11.92
CA GLU A 37 -4.07 4.11 12.67
C GLU A 37 -4.71 2.83 12.09
N ASN A 38 -4.25 1.67 12.57
CA ASN A 38 -4.89 0.41 12.26
C ASN A 38 -6.31 0.40 12.83
N GLY A 39 -7.29 0.03 12.00
CA GLY A 39 -8.69 0.07 12.39
C GLY A 39 -9.42 1.39 12.06
N ALA A 40 -8.73 2.46 11.68
CA ALA A 40 -9.34 3.76 11.31
C ALA A 40 -10.23 3.74 10.04
N GLY A 41 -10.53 2.57 9.47
CA GLY A 41 -11.46 2.46 8.35
C GLY A 41 -10.85 2.68 6.96
N LYS A 42 -9.53 2.81 6.81
CA LYS A 42 -8.84 3.05 5.52
C LYS A 42 -9.24 2.04 4.44
N SER A 43 -9.19 0.74 4.75
CA SER A 43 -9.57 -0.31 3.79
C SER A 43 -11.08 -0.30 3.49
N THR A 44 -11.91 0.18 4.43
CA THR A 44 -13.36 0.37 4.20
C THR A 44 -13.60 1.50 3.21
N LEU A 45 -12.89 2.63 3.37
CA LEU A 45 -12.94 3.74 2.42
C LEU A 45 -12.48 3.29 1.03
N MET A 46 -11.36 2.55 0.93
CA MET A 46 -10.88 2.00 -0.34
C MET A 46 -11.93 1.14 -1.04
N LYS A 47 -12.60 0.24 -0.29
CA LYS A 47 -13.71 -0.57 -0.84
C LYS A 47 -14.89 0.30 -1.30
N GLY A 48 -15.19 1.38 -0.60
CA GLY A 48 -16.20 2.36 -1.00
C GLY A 48 -15.86 3.04 -2.32
N LEU A 49 -14.64 3.56 -2.45
CA LEU A 49 -14.16 4.21 -3.68
C LEU A 49 -14.12 3.26 -4.88
N LEU A 50 -13.87 1.96 -4.65
CA LEU A 50 -13.93 0.92 -5.68
C LEU A 50 -15.36 0.46 -6.01
N GLY A 51 -16.38 0.98 -5.32
CA GLY A 51 -17.77 0.54 -5.47
C GLY A 51 -18.04 -0.87 -4.92
N LEU A 52 -17.11 -1.45 -4.17
CA LEU A 52 -17.25 -2.79 -3.56
C LEU A 52 -18.07 -2.77 -2.28
N LYS A 53 -18.25 -1.60 -1.67
CA LYS A 53 -19.11 -1.39 -0.51
C LYS A 53 -19.97 -0.14 -0.73
N LYS A 54 -21.27 -0.28 -0.51
CA LYS A 54 -22.19 0.85 -0.58
C LYS A 54 -22.07 1.69 0.70
N PRO A 55 -22.10 3.03 0.60
CA PRO A 55 -22.24 3.91 1.75
C PRO A 55 -23.48 3.59 2.60
N SER A 56 -23.38 3.76 3.90
CA SER A 56 -24.52 3.74 4.82
C SER A 56 -25.21 5.11 4.90
N ALA A 57 -24.46 6.21 4.65
CA ALA A 57 -24.99 7.56 4.47
C ALA A 57 -24.04 8.36 3.56
N GLY A 58 -24.51 9.50 3.06
CA GLY A 58 -23.75 10.34 2.15
C GLY A 58 -23.57 9.74 0.75
N ASN A 59 -22.65 10.31 -0.03
CA ASN A 59 -22.47 9.98 -1.43
C ASN A 59 -21.00 9.97 -1.85
N VAL A 60 -20.69 9.09 -2.82
CA VAL A 60 -19.45 9.13 -3.61
C VAL A 60 -19.83 9.45 -5.04
N ALA A 61 -19.52 10.64 -5.51
CA ALA A 61 -19.74 11.05 -6.88
C ALA A 61 -18.44 10.92 -7.69
N PHE A 62 -18.54 10.30 -8.85
CA PHE A 62 -17.46 10.24 -9.84
C PHE A 62 -17.70 11.30 -10.90
N GLY A 63 -16.63 11.99 -11.32
CA GLY A 63 -16.67 12.94 -12.43
C GLY A 63 -17.16 12.30 -13.73
N GLU A 64 -17.62 13.10 -14.69
CA GLU A 64 -18.29 12.64 -15.92
C GLU A 64 -17.49 11.59 -16.70
N ASP A 65 -16.18 11.65 -16.59
CA ASP A 65 -15.25 10.80 -17.33
C ASP A 65 -14.67 9.64 -16.51
N LEU A 66 -15.11 9.40 -15.28
CA LEU A 66 -14.59 8.35 -14.40
C LEU A 66 -15.70 7.42 -13.92
N ARG A 67 -15.46 6.12 -14.01
CA ARG A 67 -16.30 5.10 -13.37
C ARG A 67 -15.48 4.27 -12.42
N ALA A 68 -16.08 3.80 -11.32
CA ALA A 68 -15.37 2.98 -10.32
C ALA A 68 -14.60 1.79 -10.93
N LYS A 69 -15.14 1.14 -11.96
CA LYS A 69 -14.49 0.03 -12.70
C LYS A 69 -13.28 0.43 -13.54
N GLU A 70 -13.05 1.73 -13.73
CA GLU A 70 -11.92 2.30 -14.47
C GLU A 70 -10.81 2.78 -13.53
N ILE A 71 -10.96 2.56 -12.24
CA ILE A 71 -9.93 2.82 -11.23
C ILE A 71 -8.99 1.61 -11.19
N GLY A 72 -7.70 1.86 -11.37
CA GLY A 72 -6.68 0.84 -11.17
C GLY A 72 -6.50 0.57 -9.68
N TYR A 73 -6.40 -0.68 -9.28
CA TYR A 73 -6.25 -1.04 -7.87
C TYR A 73 -5.05 -1.96 -7.63
N LEU A 74 -4.20 -1.54 -6.71
CA LEU A 74 -3.14 -2.37 -6.15
C LEU A 74 -3.51 -2.68 -4.70
N PRO A 75 -3.96 -3.92 -4.41
CA PRO A 75 -4.29 -4.35 -3.06
C PRO A 75 -3.05 -4.58 -2.21
N GLN A 76 -3.22 -4.54 -0.89
CA GLN A 76 -2.21 -5.02 0.04
C GLN A 76 -1.87 -6.48 -0.27
N GLN A 77 -0.59 -6.78 -0.43
CA GLN A 77 -0.12 -8.08 -0.86
C GLN A 77 -0.26 -9.14 0.24
N THR A 78 -0.92 -10.24 -0.07
CA THR A 78 -1.01 -11.41 0.81
C THR A 78 0.05 -12.47 0.46
N PRO A 79 0.46 -13.34 1.40
CA PRO A 79 1.39 -14.44 1.11
C PRO A 79 0.96 -15.34 -0.04
N VAL A 80 -0.33 -15.65 -0.15
CA VAL A 80 -0.88 -16.50 -1.23
C VAL A 80 -0.72 -15.87 -2.61
N GLN A 81 -0.81 -14.54 -2.70
CA GLN A 81 -0.62 -13.84 -3.98
C GLN A 81 0.83 -13.86 -4.46
N LYS A 82 1.81 -14.03 -3.55
CA LYS A 82 3.23 -14.09 -3.91
C LYS A 82 3.61 -15.35 -4.66
N ASP A 83 2.90 -16.45 -4.45
CA ASP A 83 3.17 -17.77 -5.06
C ASP A 83 2.41 -18.01 -6.37
N PHE A 84 1.88 -16.97 -7.01
CA PHE A 84 1.07 -17.13 -8.22
C PHE A 84 1.94 -17.59 -9.41
N PRO A 85 1.63 -18.77 -10.02
CA PRO A 85 2.48 -19.39 -11.05
C PRO A 85 2.13 -18.89 -12.47
N ALA A 86 2.25 -17.58 -12.71
CA ALA A 86 2.05 -16.98 -14.02
C ALA A 86 3.26 -16.14 -14.42
N SER A 87 3.45 -15.91 -15.72
CA SER A 87 4.46 -14.98 -16.19
C SER A 87 4.13 -13.54 -15.83
N VAL A 88 5.13 -12.68 -15.71
CA VAL A 88 4.96 -11.24 -15.50
C VAL A 88 4.00 -10.64 -16.53
N GLN A 89 4.16 -11.03 -17.81
CA GLN A 89 3.32 -10.55 -18.88
C GLN A 89 1.84 -10.91 -18.68
N GLU A 90 1.54 -12.15 -18.27
CA GLU A 90 0.16 -12.58 -17.98
C GLU A 90 -0.45 -11.81 -16.81
N VAL A 91 0.33 -11.62 -15.73
CA VAL A 91 -0.12 -10.83 -14.58
C VAL A 91 -0.44 -9.39 -14.99
N VAL A 92 0.44 -8.73 -15.75
CA VAL A 92 0.24 -7.34 -16.21
C VAL A 92 -0.95 -7.24 -17.16
N LEU A 93 -1.07 -8.13 -18.15
CA LEU A 93 -2.17 -8.18 -19.10
C LEU A 93 -3.53 -8.38 -18.42
N SER A 94 -3.58 -9.12 -17.32
CA SER A 94 -4.82 -9.32 -16.56
C SER A 94 -5.46 -8.00 -16.10
N GLY A 95 -4.67 -6.92 -15.93
CA GLY A 95 -5.18 -5.58 -15.65
C GLY A 95 -6.05 -4.98 -16.76
N CYS A 96 -5.91 -5.45 -18.01
CA CYS A 96 -6.71 -4.97 -19.13
C CYS A 96 -8.12 -5.57 -19.20
N LEU A 97 -8.44 -6.60 -18.39
CA LEU A 97 -9.71 -7.36 -18.48
C LEU A 97 -10.94 -6.46 -18.34
N SER A 98 -10.92 -5.46 -17.46
CA SER A 98 -12.04 -4.55 -17.24
C SER A 98 -12.45 -3.77 -18.49
N GLY A 99 -11.53 -3.55 -19.43
CA GLY A 99 -11.77 -2.82 -20.68
C GLY A 99 -12.10 -3.71 -21.90
N MET A 100 -12.02 -5.03 -21.76
CA MET A 100 -12.16 -5.96 -22.90
C MET A 100 -13.60 -6.30 -23.25
N GLY A 101 -14.56 -6.08 -22.32
CA GLY A 101 -15.95 -6.54 -22.51
C GLY A 101 -16.02 -8.06 -22.66
N MET A 102 -16.69 -8.55 -23.71
CA MET A 102 -16.85 -10.00 -23.97
C MET A 102 -15.76 -10.62 -24.85
N ARG A 103 -14.67 -9.88 -25.16
CA ARG A 103 -13.59 -10.41 -26.00
C ARG A 103 -12.72 -11.42 -25.21
N PRO A 104 -12.53 -12.65 -25.69
CA PRO A 104 -11.81 -13.70 -24.96
C PRO A 104 -10.28 -13.58 -25.04
N PHE A 105 -9.75 -12.79 -25.98
CA PHE A 105 -8.31 -12.68 -26.22
C PHE A 105 -7.82 -11.24 -26.20
N TYR A 106 -6.60 -11.02 -25.65
CA TYR A 106 -5.93 -9.74 -25.68
C TYR A 106 -5.52 -9.36 -27.11
N GLY A 107 -5.93 -8.16 -27.55
CA GLY A 107 -5.56 -7.62 -28.84
C GLY A 107 -4.22 -6.88 -28.81
N LYS A 108 -3.84 -6.28 -29.95
CA LYS A 108 -2.63 -5.47 -30.08
C LYS A 108 -2.63 -4.27 -29.12
N LYS A 109 -3.82 -3.68 -28.86
CA LYS A 109 -3.97 -2.51 -27.98
C LYS A 109 -3.65 -2.85 -26.53
N GLU A 110 -4.15 -3.96 -26.02
CA GLU A 110 -3.93 -4.43 -24.65
C GLU A 110 -2.45 -4.81 -24.45
N LYS A 111 -1.85 -5.55 -25.40
CA LYS A 111 -0.43 -5.90 -25.39
C LYS A 111 0.47 -4.66 -25.40
N ALA A 112 0.22 -3.71 -26.28
CA ALA A 112 0.98 -2.46 -26.33
C ALA A 112 0.82 -1.60 -25.05
N ARG A 113 -0.34 -1.65 -24.36
CA ARG A 113 -0.53 -1.00 -23.06
C ARG A 113 0.29 -1.70 -21.99
N ALA A 114 0.29 -3.03 -21.94
CA ALA A 114 1.08 -3.81 -21.00
C ALA A 114 2.58 -3.55 -21.19
N ASP A 115 3.08 -3.58 -22.44
CA ASP A 115 4.49 -3.31 -22.75
C ASP A 115 4.91 -1.92 -22.28
N ARG A 116 4.14 -0.85 -22.57
CA ARG A 116 4.43 0.51 -22.09
C ARG A 116 4.45 0.62 -20.57
N ASN A 117 3.52 -0.05 -19.87
CA ASN A 117 3.49 0.00 -18.41
C ASN A 117 4.63 -0.82 -17.79
N MET A 118 5.04 -1.93 -18.41
CA MET A 118 6.24 -2.66 -17.99
C MET A 118 7.52 -1.84 -18.19
N GLU A 119 7.63 -1.11 -19.29
CA GLU A 119 8.75 -0.19 -19.56
C GLU A 119 8.78 0.95 -18.54
N ALA A 120 7.65 1.62 -18.29
CA ALA A 120 7.54 2.71 -17.30
C ALA A 120 7.93 2.26 -15.88
N LEU A 121 7.73 0.98 -15.54
CA LEU A 121 8.06 0.41 -14.24
C LEU A 121 9.38 -0.38 -14.22
N GLU A 122 10.16 -0.33 -15.31
CA GLU A 122 11.51 -0.92 -15.40
C GLU A 122 11.48 -2.44 -15.12
N ILE A 123 10.53 -3.16 -15.73
CA ILE A 123 10.36 -4.63 -15.60
C ILE A 123 10.21 -5.35 -16.94
N THR A 124 10.56 -4.72 -18.05
CA THR A 124 10.44 -5.30 -19.40
C THR A 124 11.30 -6.55 -19.56
N ASP A 125 12.49 -6.56 -18.95
CA ASP A 125 13.42 -7.69 -18.93
C ASP A 125 12.91 -8.90 -18.14
N LEU A 126 11.89 -8.70 -17.30
CA LEU A 126 11.27 -9.73 -16.46
C LEU A 126 10.02 -10.35 -17.09
N LYS A 127 9.56 -9.89 -18.24
CA LYS A 127 8.23 -10.19 -18.80
C LYS A 127 7.91 -11.69 -18.92
N ASP A 128 8.90 -12.50 -19.25
CA ASP A 128 8.75 -13.94 -19.45
C ASP A 128 9.08 -14.77 -18.18
N ARG A 129 9.54 -14.11 -17.10
CA ARG A 129 9.82 -14.76 -15.81
C ARG A 129 8.54 -15.11 -15.07
N CYS A 130 8.58 -16.16 -14.27
CA CYS A 130 7.49 -16.50 -13.36
C CYS A 130 7.40 -15.45 -12.23
N TYR A 131 6.21 -14.95 -11.96
CA TYR A 131 5.95 -13.92 -10.95
C TYR A 131 6.41 -14.33 -9.54
N ARG A 132 6.21 -15.59 -9.14
CA ARG A 132 6.62 -16.10 -7.82
C ARG A 132 8.14 -16.09 -7.60
N ASP A 133 8.93 -16.12 -8.69
CA ASP A 133 10.40 -16.18 -8.62
C ASP A 133 11.03 -14.77 -8.53
N LEU A 134 10.21 -13.73 -8.45
CA LEU A 134 10.62 -12.34 -8.34
C LEU A 134 10.87 -11.93 -6.89
N SER A 135 11.75 -10.95 -6.68
CA SER A 135 11.88 -10.27 -5.39
C SER A 135 10.60 -9.51 -5.05
N GLY A 136 10.35 -9.23 -3.75
CA GLY A 136 9.16 -8.49 -3.31
C GLY A 136 8.99 -7.15 -4.01
N GLY A 137 10.07 -6.40 -4.21
CA GLY A 137 10.03 -5.12 -4.95
C GLY A 137 9.69 -5.29 -6.42
N GLN A 138 10.20 -6.33 -7.09
CA GLN A 138 9.84 -6.66 -8.48
C GLN A 138 8.37 -7.08 -8.58
N GLN A 139 7.89 -7.91 -7.67
CA GLN A 139 6.47 -8.30 -7.59
C GLN A 139 5.57 -7.07 -7.44
N GLN A 140 5.96 -6.13 -6.59
CA GLN A 140 5.19 -4.90 -6.36
C GLN A 140 5.14 -4.02 -7.62
N ARG A 141 6.25 -3.89 -8.38
CA ARG A 141 6.28 -3.20 -9.67
C ARG A 141 5.36 -3.88 -10.70
N VAL A 142 5.31 -5.22 -10.74
CA VAL A 142 4.42 -5.99 -11.62
C VAL A 142 2.95 -5.72 -11.26
N LEU A 143 2.58 -5.71 -10.00
CA LEU A 143 1.22 -5.40 -9.56
C LEU A 143 0.83 -3.94 -9.85
N LEU A 144 1.78 -3.02 -9.74
CA LEU A 144 1.57 -1.62 -10.11
C LEU A 144 1.36 -1.48 -11.63
N ALA A 145 2.15 -2.19 -12.48
CA ALA A 145 1.93 -2.26 -13.92
C ALA A 145 0.56 -2.81 -14.29
N ARG A 146 0.13 -3.86 -13.58
CA ARG A 146 -1.21 -4.42 -13.71
C ARG A 146 -2.30 -3.39 -13.38
N ALA A 147 -2.15 -2.65 -12.29
CA ALA A 147 -3.10 -1.60 -11.90
C ALA A 147 -3.17 -0.49 -12.97
N LEU A 148 -2.04 -0.07 -13.53
CA LEU A 148 -1.97 0.90 -14.63
C LEU A 148 -2.61 0.39 -15.92
N CYS A 149 -2.64 -0.91 -16.15
CA CYS A 149 -3.36 -1.49 -17.30
C CYS A 149 -4.89 -1.35 -17.18
N ALA A 150 -5.43 -1.24 -15.97
CA ALA A 150 -6.86 -1.08 -15.73
C ALA A 150 -7.34 0.36 -15.93
N THR A 151 -6.46 1.35 -15.84
CA THR A 151 -6.82 2.77 -15.82
C THR A 151 -5.93 3.64 -16.71
N GLY A 152 -6.40 4.82 -17.03
CA GLY A 152 -5.60 5.92 -17.58
C GLY A 152 -5.75 7.20 -16.74
N LYS A 153 -6.47 7.15 -15.62
CA LYS A 153 -6.84 8.37 -14.85
C LYS A 153 -6.53 8.29 -13.37
N VAL A 154 -6.93 7.21 -12.68
CA VAL A 154 -6.83 7.10 -11.21
C VAL A 154 -6.33 5.73 -10.81
N ILE A 155 -5.35 5.67 -9.91
CA ILE A 155 -4.95 4.43 -9.22
C ILE A 155 -5.16 4.53 -7.72
N LEU A 156 -5.66 3.45 -7.12
CA LEU A 156 -5.73 3.24 -5.68
C LEU A 156 -4.63 2.26 -5.26
N LEU A 157 -3.82 2.66 -4.30
CA LEU A 157 -2.69 1.88 -3.79
C LEU A 157 -2.89 1.62 -2.29
N ASP A 158 -3.05 0.34 -1.92
CA ASP A 158 -3.22 -0.06 -0.53
C ASP A 158 -1.91 -0.56 0.04
N GLU A 159 -1.21 0.29 0.79
CA GLU A 159 0.09 0.02 1.41
C GLU A 159 1.14 -0.54 0.42
N PRO A 160 1.44 0.16 -0.69
CA PRO A 160 2.25 -0.37 -1.79
C PRO A 160 3.69 -0.70 -1.43
N VAL A 161 4.16 -0.26 -0.28
CA VAL A 161 5.56 -0.44 0.19
C VAL A 161 5.66 -1.35 1.42
N ALA A 162 4.54 -1.92 1.88
CA ALA A 162 4.52 -2.75 3.07
C ALA A 162 5.43 -3.98 2.92
N GLY A 163 6.33 -4.18 3.88
CA GLY A 163 7.25 -5.33 3.90
C GLY A 163 8.41 -5.26 2.91
N LEU A 164 8.64 -4.13 2.26
CA LEU A 164 9.83 -3.89 1.43
C LEU A 164 10.98 -3.35 2.28
N ASP A 165 12.21 -3.62 1.84
CA ASP A 165 13.38 -3.01 2.45
C ASP A 165 13.47 -1.49 2.15
N PRO A 166 14.25 -0.72 2.94
CA PRO A 166 14.24 0.74 2.85
C PRO A 166 14.64 1.31 1.48
N LEU A 167 15.60 0.68 0.78
CA LEU A 167 16.04 1.18 -0.53
C LEU A 167 14.98 0.92 -1.61
N VAL A 168 14.35 -0.25 -1.57
CA VAL A 168 13.25 -0.59 -2.48
C VAL A 168 12.04 0.30 -2.21
N THR A 169 11.75 0.59 -0.94
CA THR A 169 10.69 1.53 -0.53
C THR A 169 10.88 2.92 -1.15
N ILE A 170 12.07 3.50 -1.03
CA ILE A 170 12.37 4.82 -1.63
C ILE A 170 12.19 4.79 -3.16
N ASN A 171 12.67 3.73 -3.82
CA ASN A 171 12.54 3.59 -5.26
C ASN A 171 11.07 3.42 -5.68
N MET A 172 10.25 2.72 -4.89
CA MET A 172 8.82 2.59 -5.16
C MET A 172 8.09 3.93 -5.05
N TYR A 173 8.36 4.74 -4.02
CA TYR A 173 7.77 6.10 -3.91
C TYR A 173 8.16 6.98 -5.10
N ARG A 174 9.41 6.94 -5.57
CA ARG A 174 9.84 7.67 -6.77
C ARG A 174 9.11 7.21 -8.04
N LEU A 175 8.88 5.91 -8.18
CA LEU A 175 8.10 5.37 -9.30
C LEU A 175 6.64 5.86 -9.25
N ILE A 176 6.00 5.85 -8.08
CA ILE A 176 4.64 6.35 -7.90
C ILE A 176 4.58 7.86 -8.20
N GLU A 177 5.55 8.63 -7.73
CA GLU A 177 5.66 10.06 -8.03
C GLU A 177 5.80 10.31 -9.54
N ARG A 178 6.63 9.53 -10.24
CA ARG A 178 6.80 9.61 -11.70
C ARG A 178 5.49 9.30 -12.44
N ILE A 179 4.76 8.26 -12.03
CA ILE A 179 3.43 7.93 -12.57
C ILE A 179 2.48 9.13 -12.41
N ASN A 180 2.47 9.78 -11.25
CA ASN A 180 1.62 10.93 -11.01
C ASN A 180 2.04 12.13 -11.87
N LYS A 181 3.31 12.55 -11.82
CA LYS A 181 3.79 13.80 -12.45
C LYS A 181 3.98 13.69 -13.96
N GLU A 182 4.55 12.59 -14.44
CA GLU A 182 4.93 12.44 -15.85
C GLU A 182 3.82 11.80 -16.69
N MET A 183 3.06 10.86 -16.11
CA MET A 183 1.95 10.20 -16.80
C MET A 183 0.60 10.87 -16.53
N GLY A 184 0.53 11.86 -15.62
CA GLY A 184 -0.69 12.62 -15.28
C GLY A 184 -1.76 11.76 -14.58
N ILE A 185 -1.37 10.64 -13.99
CA ILE A 185 -2.31 9.73 -13.30
C ILE A 185 -2.52 10.22 -11.87
N THR A 186 -3.77 10.36 -11.48
CA THR A 186 -4.18 10.67 -10.11
C THR A 186 -3.89 9.47 -9.22
N VAL A 187 -3.25 9.71 -8.08
CA VAL A 187 -2.87 8.67 -7.12
C VAL A 187 -3.66 8.85 -5.82
N ILE A 188 -4.30 7.78 -5.36
CA ILE A 188 -4.87 7.69 -4.01
C ILE A 188 -4.14 6.54 -3.31
N MET A 189 -3.39 6.84 -2.26
CA MET A 189 -2.54 5.86 -1.59
C MET A 189 -2.84 5.79 -0.09
N VAL A 190 -3.06 4.60 0.42
CA VAL A 190 -3.02 4.34 1.87
C VAL A 190 -1.58 4.12 2.29
N SER A 191 -1.14 4.81 3.33
CA SER A 191 0.20 4.67 3.90
C SER A 191 0.19 4.82 5.41
N HIS A 192 1.14 4.19 6.07
CA HIS A 192 1.48 4.43 7.47
C HIS A 192 2.73 5.31 7.60
N ASP A 193 3.44 5.56 6.49
CA ASP A 193 4.66 6.38 6.46
C ASP A 193 4.30 7.85 6.26
N MET A 194 4.23 8.59 7.36
CA MET A 194 3.91 10.01 7.32
C MET A 194 5.01 10.84 6.67
N GLN A 195 6.28 10.45 6.83
CA GLN A 195 7.39 11.18 6.23
C GLN A 195 7.32 11.10 4.70
N ALA A 196 7.05 9.91 4.17
CA ALA A 196 6.82 9.74 2.74
C ALA A 196 5.54 10.45 2.28
N ALA A 197 4.44 10.34 3.03
CA ALA A 197 3.18 11.02 2.72
C ALA A 197 3.38 12.53 2.57
N THR A 198 3.99 13.18 3.55
CA THR A 198 4.23 14.64 3.52
C THR A 198 5.28 15.09 2.51
N LYS A 199 6.10 14.17 1.99
CA LYS A 199 7.11 14.44 0.98
C LYS A 199 6.57 14.34 -0.44
N TYR A 200 5.74 13.34 -0.72
CA TYR A 200 5.34 12.98 -2.09
C TYR A 200 3.91 13.37 -2.43
N ALA A 201 2.99 13.37 -1.46
CA ALA A 201 1.59 13.71 -1.72
C ALA A 201 1.36 15.20 -1.90
N SER A 202 0.32 15.57 -2.66
CA SER A 202 -0.21 16.93 -2.73
C SER A 202 -1.21 17.20 -1.61
N HIS A 203 -2.03 16.21 -1.29
CA HIS A 203 -3.09 16.28 -0.29
C HIS A 203 -3.03 15.13 0.71
N ILE A 204 -3.47 15.40 1.92
CA ILE A 204 -3.59 14.41 2.99
C ILE A 204 -5.07 14.29 3.41
N LEU A 205 -5.54 13.05 3.53
CA LEU A 205 -6.75 12.70 4.26
C LEU A 205 -6.34 11.90 5.49
N HIS A 206 -6.48 12.49 6.69
CA HIS A 206 -6.18 11.80 7.94
C HIS A 206 -7.47 11.30 8.59
N LEU A 207 -7.55 9.98 8.77
CA LEU A 207 -8.66 9.29 9.42
C LEU A 207 -8.30 8.97 10.87
N GLY A 208 -9.19 9.30 11.80
CA GLY A 208 -9.15 8.82 13.17
C GLY A 208 -10.05 7.60 13.38
N GLU A 209 -10.36 7.31 14.63
CA GLU A 209 -11.39 6.36 14.98
C GLU A 209 -12.74 6.89 14.48
N ASP A 210 -13.38 6.19 13.53
CA ASP A 210 -14.71 6.45 12.98
C ASP A 210 -14.93 7.76 12.18
N ARG A 211 -13.97 8.69 12.07
CA ARG A 211 -14.19 10.00 11.44
C ARG A 211 -12.96 10.57 10.73
N GLN A 212 -13.21 11.59 9.93
CA GLN A 212 -12.17 12.43 9.33
C GLN A 212 -11.60 13.40 10.36
N LEU A 213 -10.28 13.38 10.55
CA LEU A 213 -9.57 14.34 11.39
C LEU A 213 -9.09 15.55 10.59
N PHE A 214 -8.68 15.31 9.33
CA PHE A 214 -8.17 16.35 8.45
C PHE A 214 -8.34 15.97 6.98
N PHE A 215 -8.58 16.98 6.14
CA PHE A 215 -8.39 16.92 4.70
C PHE A 215 -7.91 18.29 4.20
N GLY A 216 -6.82 18.30 3.42
CA GLY A 216 -6.23 19.51 2.85
C GLY A 216 -4.86 19.23 2.25
N THR A 217 -4.12 20.29 1.95
CA THR A 217 -2.76 20.20 1.41
C THR A 217 -1.77 19.67 2.45
N CYS A 218 -0.64 19.14 1.99
CA CYS A 218 0.45 18.72 2.88
C CYS A 218 1.00 19.87 3.72
N GLU A 219 0.99 21.10 3.18
CA GLU A 219 1.46 22.28 3.92
C GLU A 219 0.53 22.60 5.09
N GLU A 220 -0.78 22.66 4.83
CA GLU A 220 -1.79 22.87 5.89
C GLU A 220 -1.71 21.75 6.94
N TYR A 221 -1.53 20.51 6.52
CA TYR A 221 -1.47 19.36 7.42
C TYR A 221 -0.32 19.46 8.43
N ARG A 222 0.87 19.95 8.02
CA ARG A 222 2.04 20.11 8.89
C ARG A 222 1.80 21.06 10.07
N HIS A 223 0.82 21.95 9.97
CA HIS A 223 0.44 22.90 11.01
C HIS A 223 -0.68 22.39 11.93
N THR A 224 -1.15 21.15 11.75
CA THR A 224 -2.23 20.58 12.57
C THR A 224 -1.71 19.89 13.82
N ALA A 225 -2.53 19.88 14.87
CA ALA A 225 -2.27 19.09 16.07
C ALA A 225 -2.18 17.58 15.75
N ALA A 226 -2.99 17.10 14.79
CA ALA A 226 -2.98 15.71 14.34
C ALA A 226 -1.61 15.29 13.80
N PHE A 227 -0.94 16.16 13.01
CA PHE A 227 0.42 15.90 12.54
C PHE A 227 1.42 15.78 13.69
N HIS A 228 1.39 16.72 14.63
CA HIS A 228 2.32 16.71 15.76
C HIS A 228 2.13 15.50 16.68
N THR A 229 0.89 15.15 17.01
CA THR A 229 0.58 13.97 17.82
C THR A 229 1.07 12.68 17.18
N PHE A 230 0.85 12.53 15.88
CA PHE A 230 1.28 11.35 15.13
C PHE A 230 2.82 11.26 15.04
N MET A 231 3.50 12.38 14.74
CA MET A 231 4.97 12.44 14.66
C MET A 231 5.64 12.15 16.00
N ASP A 232 5.06 12.58 17.10
CA ASP A 232 5.59 12.29 18.44
C ASP A 232 5.37 10.82 18.81
N GLY A 233 4.26 10.21 18.40
CA GLY A 233 4.02 8.77 18.52
C GLY A 233 5.03 7.94 17.71
N GLU A 234 5.32 8.31 16.47
CA GLU A 234 6.35 7.63 15.65
C GLU A 234 7.76 7.75 16.27
N LYS A 235 8.12 8.92 16.77
CA LYS A 235 9.38 9.11 17.47
C LYS A 235 9.49 8.23 18.72
N ALA A 236 8.42 8.14 19.51
CA ALA A 236 8.37 7.29 20.69
C ALA A 236 8.57 5.82 20.35
N VAL A 237 7.89 5.32 19.31
CA VAL A 237 8.03 3.94 18.79
C VAL A 237 9.44 3.69 18.25
N HIS A 238 10.03 4.65 17.54
CA HIS A 238 11.38 4.54 17.00
C HIS A 238 12.44 4.50 18.14
N ILE A 239 12.29 5.33 19.16
CA ILE A 239 13.16 5.36 20.34
C ILE A 239 13.04 4.02 21.08
N TRP A 240 11.83 3.50 21.28
CA TRP A 240 11.61 2.21 21.95
C TRP A 240 12.25 1.05 21.17
N LYS A 241 12.05 0.96 19.84
CA LYS A 241 12.69 -0.07 18.98
C LYS A 241 14.22 0.02 19.04
N LYS A 242 14.77 1.23 19.08
CA LYS A 242 16.23 1.45 19.19
C LYS A 242 16.78 1.08 20.59
N ALA A 243 15.99 1.26 21.64
CA ALA A 243 16.32 0.84 23.00
C ALA A 243 16.23 -0.69 23.15
N ALA A 244 15.15 -1.30 22.67
CA ALA A 244 14.95 -2.76 22.69
C ALA A 244 16.00 -3.51 21.84
N GLY A 245 16.46 -2.93 20.73
CA GLY A 245 17.56 -3.50 19.93
C GLY A 245 18.95 -3.39 20.57
N LYS A 246 19.08 -2.68 21.69
CA LYS A 246 20.33 -2.57 22.48
C LYS A 246 20.40 -3.51 23.68
N GLU A 247 19.32 -4.21 24.03
CA GLU A 247 19.39 -5.27 25.01
C GLU A 247 20.18 -6.45 24.41
N LYS A 248 21.40 -6.59 24.90
CA LYS A 248 22.37 -7.62 24.52
C LYS A 248 21.72 -9.00 24.64
N LYS A 249 21.94 -9.84 23.61
CA LYS A 249 21.83 -11.29 23.73
C LYS A 249 22.42 -11.73 25.08
N PRO A 250 21.74 -12.55 25.89
CA PRO A 250 22.35 -13.10 27.10
C PRO A 250 23.62 -13.82 26.68
N ARG A 251 24.71 -13.47 27.35
CA ARG A 251 26.02 -14.11 27.21
C ARG A 251 25.79 -15.60 27.44
N ALA A 252 26.04 -16.42 26.42
CA ALA A 252 26.04 -17.88 26.58
C ALA A 252 26.96 -18.20 27.75
N ALA A 253 26.43 -18.86 28.78
CA ALA A 253 27.22 -19.41 29.86
C ALA A 253 28.24 -20.36 29.24
N ASN A 254 29.52 -20.15 29.53
CA ASN A 254 30.58 -21.08 29.20
C ASN A 254 30.21 -22.44 29.83
N PRO A 255 30.29 -23.55 29.10
CA PRO A 255 30.21 -24.88 29.72
C PRO A 255 31.43 -25.04 30.64
N GLU A 256 31.19 -25.36 31.90
CA GLU A 256 32.22 -25.80 32.82
C GLU A 256 32.94 -27.03 32.25
N PRO A 257 34.28 -27.17 32.44
CA PRO A 257 35.01 -28.33 31.95
C PRO A 257 34.58 -29.60 32.68
N GLU A 258 34.17 -30.60 31.92
CA GLU A 258 33.91 -32.01 32.34
C GLU A 258 35.18 -32.69 32.81
N THR A 259 35.74 -32.34 33.95
CA THR A 259 36.88 -33.06 34.53
C THR A 259 36.74 -33.14 36.04
N LYS A 260 35.65 -33.71 36.54
CA LYS A 260 35.52 -34.12 37.95
C LYS A 260 34.40 -35.14 38.22
N ARG A 261 33.90 -35.83 37.23
CA ARG A 261 32.90 -36.90 37.47
C ARG A 261 33.40 -38.34 37.30
N GLU A 262 34.63 -38.59 36.87
CA GLU A 262 35.16 -39.93 36.71
C GLU A 262 35.97 -40.46 37.92
N GLU A 263 36.22 -39.67 38.98
CA GLU A 263 36.94 -40.14 40.18
C GLU A 263 36.02 -40.57 41.34
N GLN A 264 34.73 -40.34 41.29
CA GLN A 264 33.80 -40.73 42.36
C GLN A 264 33.05 -42.05 42.15
N GLU A 265 33.09 -42.62 40.94
CA GLU A 265 32.45 -43.95 40.65
C GLU A 265 33.37 -45.17 40.84
N LYS A 266 34.64 -45.01 41.22
CA LYS A 266 35.58 -46.10 41.45
C LYS A 266 35.80 -46.49 42.94
N GLU A 267 35.22 -45.76 43.89
CA GLU A 267 35.33 -46.08 45.34
C GLU A 267 34.11 -46.75 45.96
N VAL A 268 33.08 -47.15 45.20
CA VAL A 268 31.88 -47.82 45.71
C VAL A 268 31.79 -49.27 45.26
N GLN A 269 32.84 -49.85 44.60
CA GLN A 269 32.91 -51.28 44.30
C GLN A 269 34.27 -51.90 44.77
N GLN A 270 34.50 -51.86 46.06
CA GLN A 270 35.35 -52.83 46.77
C GLN A 270 34.71 -53.18 48.09
#